data_caa43fd0f15cf899a74e03e23c4c0ca9
#
_entry.id   caa43fd0f15cf899a74e03e23c4c0ca9
#
_cell.length_a   1.000
_cell.length_b   1.000
_cell.length_c   1.000
_cell.angle_alpha   90.00
_cell.angle_beta   90.00
_cell.angle_gamma   90.00
#
_symmetry.space_group_name_H-M   'P 1'
#
loop_
_entity.id
_entity.type
_entity.pdbx_description
1 polymer ?
#
loop_
_entity_poly.entity_id
_entity_poly.type
_entity_poly.pdbx_seq_one_letter_code
_entity_poly.pdbx_strand_id
1 'polypeptide(L)'
;MPANPTIKQLYEQTIPSVVSVYVADGGPTSRQRGGAGSGFVYDDSHVVTNQHVVGDTDYVELRFHDGEWRTRAVVGCDRYTDLAVVHVSDFPDGAAPLPVAETNPDPGERVAAIGNPMGLDGTITVGYVSGTNRSNPTGTGFTIPETIQTDAAVNPGNSGGPLLTLDGTVVGVNRAKGGDSIGFAIAPVIVNRVVPELVAEGSFAAAYLNVRTIDVSPTVAEANSLDDTGGVLVVDAGRESDRTLRGCDRALRVRGREVPTGGDVVVGVADRTVRSTEELTSYLLTEAAPGDSVELTIRRGGATFVDSVTLGERPRPGSRSQSSGRGRRGPRRRGPMANAR
;
A
#
# COMPACT_ATOMS: atom_id res chain seq x y z
N MET A 1 -0.02 29.66 24.23
CA MET A 1 -0.24 28.75 23.10
C MET A 1 -1.59 29.12 22.52
N PRO A 2 -1.76 29.31 21.19
CA PRO A 2 -3.08 29.41 20.62
C PRO A 2 -3.87 28.15 20.99
N ALA A 3 -5.15 28.30 21.35
CA ALA A 3 -6.00 27.16 21.63
C ALA A 3 -6.19 26.34 20.34
N ASN A 4 -6.03 25.01 20.43
CA ASN A 4 -6.33 24.14 19.29
C ASN A 4 -7.78 24.39 18.84
N PRO A 5 -8.04 24.40 17.53
CA PRO A 5 -9.39 24.59 17.02
C PRO A 5 -10.33 23.51 17.57
N THR A 6 -11.58 23.86 17.76
CA THR A 6 -12.61 22.89 18.12
C THR A 6 -12.86 21.95 16.93
N ILE A 7 -13.37 20.74 17.19
CA ILE A 7 -13.74 19.79 16.10
C ILE A 7 -14.71 20.42 15.11
N LYS A 8 -15.62 21.29 15.58
CA LYS A 8 -16.53 22.04 14.71
C LYS A 8 -15.76 22.97 13.78
N GLN A 9 -14.79 23.73 14.28
CA GLN A 9 -13.98 24.65 13.48
C GLN A 9 -13.10 23.89 12.48
N LEU A 10 -12.46 22.76 12.90
CA LEU A 10 -11.73 21.88 12.00
C LEU A 10 -12.61 21.42 10.85
N TYR A 11 -13.81 20.92 11.17
CA TYR A 11 -14.77 20.47 10.15
C TYR A 11 -15.14 21.59 9.17
N GLU A 12 -15.55 22.75 9.67
CA GLU A 12 -15.95 23.89 8.84
C GLU A 12 -14.82 24.38 7.92
N GLN A 13 -13.56 24.29 8.35
CA GLN A 13 -12.39 24.71 7.58
C GLN A 13 -11.98 23.69 6.53
N THR A 14 -12.18 22.40 6.79
CA THR A 14 -11.62 21.34 5.92
C THR A 14 -12.65 20.70 4.99
N ILE A 15 -13.96 20.72 5.34
CA ILE A 15 -14.99 20.04 4.55
C ILE A 15 -15.12 20.57 3.10
N PRO A 16 -14.87 21.85 2.78
CA PRO A 16 -14.88 22.31 1.39
C PRO A 16 -13.82 21.62 0.52
N SER A 17 -12.75 21.15 1.13
CA SER A 17 -11.63 20.43 0.49
C SER A 17 -11.80 18.90 0.45
N VAL A 18 -12.92 18.36 0.96
CA VAL A 18 -13.22 16.92 0.94
C VAL A 18 -14.33 16.66 -0.05
N VAL A 19 -14.10 15.69 -0.94
CA VAL A 19 -15.04 15.37 -2.04
C VAL A 19 -15.57 13.95 -1.91
N SER A 20 -16.78 13.71 -2.39
CA SER A 20 -17.30 12.37 -2.66
C SER A 20 -16.79 11.90 -4.02
N VAL A 21 -16.32 10.67 -4.11
CA VAL A 21 -15.83 10.04 -5.33
C VAL A 21 -16.78 8.93 -5.72
N TYR A 22 -17.31 8.94 -6.92
CA TYR A 22 -18.22 7.92 -7.46
C TYR A 22 -17.67 7.36 -8.76
N VAL A 23 -17.77 6.05 -8.90
CA VAL A 23 -17.49 5.33 -10.15
C VAL A 23 -18.80 4.96 -10.80
N ALA A 24 -18.98 5.34 -12.06
CA ALA A 24 -20.15 4.94 -12.84
C ALA A 24 -20.00 3.48 -13.28
N ASP A 25 -20.86 2.59 -12.80
CA ASP A 25 -20.98 1.25 -13.37
C ASP A 25 -21.68 1.32 -14.74
N GLY A 26 -20.95 0.88 -15.74
CA GLY A 26 -21.27 0.52 -17.11
C GLY A 26 -22.70 0.74 -17.63
N GLY A 27 -23.08 2.00 -17.94
CA GLY A 27 -24.20 2.32 -18.82
C GLY A 27 -25.37 3.07 -18.17
N PRO A 28 -26.14 3.84 -18.97
CA PRO A 28 -27.18 4.74 -18.48
C PRO A 28 -28.41 4.06 -17.86
N THR A 29 -28.42 2.73 -17.79
CA THR A 29 -29.50 1.92 -17.19
C THR A 29 -29.08 1.16 -15.92
N SER A 30 -27.81 1.21 -15.52
CA SER A 30 -27.35 0.56 -14.30
C SER A 30 -27.81 1.34 -13.08
N ARG A 31 -28.72 0.74 -12.29
CA ARG A 31 -29.15 1.25 -10.99
C ARG A 31 -28.17 0.88 -9.86
N GLN A 32 -27.13 0.11 -10.14
CA GLN A 32 -26.04 -0.15 -9.22
C GLN A 32 -25.05 0.99 -9.31
N ARG A 33 -24.96 1.78 -8.26
CA ARG A 33 -23.86 2.71 -8.07
C ARG A 33 -22.61 1.88 -7.91
N GLY A 34 -21.62 2.07 -8.77
CA GLY A 34 -20.27 1.58 -8.61
C GLY A 34 -19.69 2.02 -7.27
N GLY A 35 -18.46 1.67 -7.00
CA GLY A 35 -17.78 2.06 -5.77
C GLY A 35 -17.98 3.53 -5.43
N ALA A 36 -18.18 3.82 -4.16
CA ALA A 36 -18.25 5.18 -3.65
C ALA A 36 -17.24 5.32 -2.51
N GLY A 37 -16.53 6.45 -2.49
CA GLY A 37 -15.56 6.80 -1.47
C GLY A 37 -15.43 8.31 -1.32
N SER A 38 -14.34 8.72 -0.74
CA SER A 38 -13.98 10.11 -0.54
C SER A 38 -12.64 10.43 -1.19
N GLY A 39 -12.34 11.71 -1.30
CA GLY A 39 -11.05 12.25 -1.68
C GLY A 39 -10.84 13.59 -1.00
N PHE A 40 -9.66 14.15 -1.14
CA PHE A 40 -9.36 15.49 -0.65
C PHE A 40 -8.47 16.25 -1.63
N VAL A 41 -8.58 17.56 -1.61
CA VAL A 41 -7.76 18.47 -2.43
C VAL A 41 -6.31 18.39 -1.93
N TYR A 42 -5.43 17.91 -2.82
CA TYR A 42 -4.01 17.71 -2.52
C TYR A 42 -3.16 18.93 -2.90
N ASP A 43 -3.40 19.46 -4.10
CA ASP A 43 -2.78 20.67 -4.62
C ASP A 43 -3.80 21.47 -5.48
N ASP A 44 -3.34 22.51 -6.16
CA ASP A 44 -4.19 23.40 -6.96
C ASP A 44 -4.89 22.71 -8.15
N SER A 45 -4.58 21.45 -8.45
CA SER A 45 -5.05 20.73 -9.64
C SER A 45 -5.41 19.28 -9.39
N HIS A 46 -5.23 18.75 -8.17
CA HIS A 46 -5.37 17.32 -7.92
C HIS A 46 -6.14 17.00 -6.63
N VAL A 47 -6.91 15.93 -6.73
CA VAL A 47 -7.57 15.26 -5.60
C VAL A 47 -6.91 13.91 -5.40
N VAL A 48 -6.54 13.58 -4.18
CA VAL A 48 -6.06 12.26 -3.77
C VAL A 48 -7.22 11.43 -3.24
N THR A 49 -7.25 10.15 -3.59
CA THR A 49 -8.20 9.14 -3.12
C THR A 49 -7.54 7.76 -3.09
N ASN A 50 -8.28 6.69 -2.76
CA ASN A 50 -7.77 5.31 -2.86
C ASN A 50 -7.94 4.73 -4.27
N GLN A 51 -7.00 3.85 -4.66
CA GLN A 51 -7.10 3.11 -5.92
C GLN A 51 -8.34 2.19 -5.94
N HIS A 52 -8.66 1.50 -4.84
CA HIS A 52 -9.84 0.64 -4.78
C HIS A 52 -11.17 1.40 -4.89
N VAL A 53 -11.18 2.72 -4.64
CA VAL A 53 -12.35 3.60 -4.85
C VAL A 53 -12.55 3.88 -6.34
N VAL A 54 -11.48 4.21 -7.05
CA VAL A 54 -11.54 4.48 -8.50
C VAL A 54 -11.56 3.20 -9.34
N GLY A 55 -11.02 2.09 -8.83
CA GLY A 55 -10.90 0.84 -9.58
C GLY A 55 -10.01 0.98 -10.81
N ASP A 56 -10.50 0.50 -11.96
CA ASP A 56 -9.81 0.52 -13.25
C ASP A 56 -10.43 1.53 -14.24
N THR A 57 -11.19 2.53 -13.73
CA THR A 57 -11.83 3.52 -14.59
C THR A 57 -10.90 4.68 -14.91
N ASP A 58 -11.02 5.23 -16.12
CA ASP A 58 -10.30 6.43 -16.53
C ASP A 58 -10.96 7.73 -16.02
N TYR A 59 -12.23 7.67 -15.59
CA TYR A 59 -13.01 8.82 -15.16
C TYR A 59 -13.84 8.50 -13.93
N VAL A 60 -13.95 9.50 -13.04
CA VAL A 60 -14.79 9.47 -11.84
C VAL A 60 -15.72 10.68 -11.81
N GLU A 61 -16.83 10.57 -11.11
CA GLU A 61 -17.70 11.68 -10.77
C GLU A 61 -17.34 12.17 -9.36
N LEU A 62 -16.96 13.42 -9.24
CA LEU A 62 -16.70 14.11 -7.99
C LEU A 62 -17.91 14.94 -7.60
N ARG A 63 -18.35 14.83 -6.35
CA ARG A 63 -19.32 15.74 -5.77
C ARG A 63 -18.66 16.54 -4.66
N PHE A 64 -18.69 17.85 -4.81
CA PHE A 64 -18.13 18.79 -3.85
C PHE A 64 -19.13 19.13 -2.74
N HIS A 65 -18.64 19.79 -1.69
CA HIS A 65 -19.43 20.16 -0.52
C HIS A 65 -20.61 21.10 -0.85
N ASP A 66 -20.46 21.97 -1.86
CA ASP A 66 -21.52 22.86 -2.37
C ASP A 66 -22.62 22.13 -3.16
N GLY A 67 -22.46 20.82 -3.37
CA GLY A 67 -23.37 19.99 -4.14
C GLY A 67 -23.09 19.91 -5.63
N GLU A 68 -22.09 20.62 -6.14
CA GLU A 68 -21.70 20.56 -7.54
C GLU A 68 -21.06 19.22 -7.92
N TRP A 69 -21.38 18.78 -9.15
CA TRP A 69 -20.85 17.56 -9.72
C TRP A 69 -19.88 17.86 -10.86
N ARG A 70 -18.80 17.12 -10.92
CA ARG A 70 -17.81 17.19 -12.00
C ARG A 70 -17.31 15.80 -12.37
N THR A 71 -17.34 15.48 -13.67
CA THR A 71 -16.65 14.30 -14.20
C THR A 71 -15.20 14.65 -14.43
N ARG A 72 -14.27 13.87 -13.88
CA ARG A 72 -12.82 14.15 -13.91
C ARG A 72 -12.01 12.90 -14.23
N ALA A 73 -10.86 13.10 -14.89
CA ALA A 73 -9.96 12.03 -15.26
C ALA A 73 -9.12 11.57 -14.06
N VAL A 74 -8.97 10.25 -13.92
CA VAL A 74 -7.96 9.64 -13.08
C VAL A 74 -6.64 9.73 -13.84
N VAL A 75 -5.67 10.48 -13.32
CA VAL A 75 -4.39 10.74 -13.99
C VAL A 75 -3.28 9.79 -13.54
N GLY A 76 -3.44 9.14 -12.40
CA GLY A 76 -2.49 8.14 -11.92
C GLY A 76 -3.08 7.28 -10.82
N CYS A 77 -2.63 6.03 -10.75
CA CYS A 77 -3.01 5.14 -9.65
C CYS A 77 -1.95 4.06 -9.40
N ASP A 78 -1.86 3.62 -8.13
CA ASP A 78 -1.03 2.49 -7.75
C ASP A 78 -1.79 1.52 -6.85
N ARG A 79 -1.88 0.25 -7.29
CA ARG A 79 -2.58 -0.82 -6.56
C ARG A 79 -1.83 -1.34 -5.35
N TYR A 80 -0.53 -1.16 -5.28
CA TYR A 80 0.28 -1.63 -4.17
C TYR A 80 0.13 -0.72 -2.95
N THR A 81 0.12 0.59 -3.16
CA THR A 81 -0.09 1.59 -2.10
C THR A 81 -1.54 1.97 -1.90
N ASP A 82 -2.43 1.52 -2.81
CA ASP A 82 -3.86 1.84 -2.81
C ASP A 82 -4.14 3.36 -2.90
N LEU A 83 -3.30 4.08 -3.66
CA LEU A 83 -3.45 5.51 -3.92
C LEU A 83 -3.85 5.78 -5.37
N ALA A 84 -4.66 6.82 -5.58
CA ALA A 84 -5.04 7.33 -6.89
C ALA A 84 -5.12 8.86 -6.87
N VAL A 85 -4.90 9.46 -8.04
CA VAL A 85 -4.93 10.91 -8.26
C VAL A 85 -5.92 11.24 -9.36
N VAL A 86 -6.77 12.21 -9.09
CA VAL A 86 -7.78 12.73 -10.02
C VAL A 86 -7.44 14.17 -10.34
N HIS A 87 -7.38 14.53 -11.63
CA HIS A 87 -7.12 15.91 -12.05
C HIS A 87 -8.39 16.76 -11.98
N VAL A 88 -8.26 17.97 -11.39
CA VAL A 88 -9.36 18.95 -11.25
C VAL A 88 -8.82 20.33 -11.57
N SER A 89 -9.26 20.93 -12.66
CA SER A 89 -8.80 22.27 -13.10
C SER A 89 -9.56 23.44 -12.48
N ASP A 90 -10.68 23.17 -11.83
CA ASP A 90 -11.65 24.17 -11.37
C ASP A 90 -12.26 23.73 -10.03
N PHE A 91 -11.63 24.06 -8.94
CA PHE A 91 -12.19 23.83 -7.62
C PHE A 91 -13.29 24.86 -7.30
N PRO A 92 -14.32 24.49 -6.52
CA PRO A 92 -15.30 25.45 -6.04
C PRO A 92 -14.69 26.40 -5.01
N ASP A 93 -15.38 27.53 -4.79
CA ASP A 93 -14.97 28.52 -3.79
C ASP A 93 -14.86 27.88 -2.40
N GLY A 94 -13.79 28.19 -1.71
CA GLY A 94 -13.49 27.68 -0.37
C GLY A 94 -12.76 26.33 -0.33
N ALA A 95 -12.68 25.57 -1.42
CA ALA A 95 -11.82 24.40 -1.51
C ALA A 95 -10.36 24.83 -1.66
N ALA A 96 -9.49 24.31 -0.81
CA ALA A 96 -8.06 24.60 -0.82
C ALA A 96 -7.25 23.33 -0.52
N PRO A 97 -5.98 23.26 -0.95
CA PRO A 97 -5.10 22.14 -0.63
C PRO A 97 -5.01 21.91 0.88
N LEU A 98 -5.14 20.68 1.30
CA LEU A 98 -4.88 20.27 2.68
C LEU A 98 -3.40 19.88 2.82
N PRO A 99 -2.65 20.48 3.75
CA PRO A 99 -1.24 20.17 3.94
C PRO A 99 -1.07 18.73 4.39
N VAL A 100 -0.12 18.00 3.80
CA VAL A 100 0.24 16.63 4.18
C VAL A 100 1.47 16.69 5.09
N ALA A 101 1.44 15.98 6.21
CA ALA A 101 2.56 15.90 7.14
C ALA A 101 3.80 15.29 6.47
N GLU A 102 4.98 15.74 6.83
CA GLU A 102 6.24 15.20 6.31
C GLU A 102 6.60 13.84 6.95
N THR A 103 6.15 13.62 8.19
CA THR A 103 6.46 12.41 8.97
C THR A 103 5.19 11.76 9.49
N ASN A 104 5.30 10.50 9.86
CA ASN A 104 4.19 9.78 10.50
C ASN A 104 3.86 10.40 11.87
N PRO A 105 2.56 10.44 12.25
CA PRO A 105 2.14 10.92 13.56
C PRO A 105 2.59 9.96 14.66
N ASP A 106 2.69 10.45 15.89
CA ASP A 106 3.00 9.61 17.05
C ASP A 106 1.73 8.92 17.63
N PRO A 107 1.85 7.69 18.16
CA PRO A 107 0.77 7.05 18.89
C PRO A 107 0.31 7.94 20.08
N GLY A 108 -1.02 8.09 20.20
CA GLY A 108 -1.64 8.96 21.20
C GLY A 108 -2.01 10.35 20.68
N GLU A 109 -1.59 10.72 19.48
CA GLU A 109 -2.06 11.95 18.84
C GLU A 109 -3.56 11.88 18.51
N ARG A 110 -4.26 13.00 18.74
CA ARG A 110 -5.68 13.10 18.45
C ARG A 110 -5.90 13.41 16.99
N VAL A 111 -6.78 12.62 16.35
CA VAL A 111 -7.05 12.72 14.92
C VAL A 111 -8.55 12.73 14.60
N ALA A 112 -8.89 13.26 13.43
CA ALA A 112 -10.23 13.25 12.88
C ALA A 112 -10.22 12.63 11.47
N ALA A 113 -11.08 11.64 11.22
CA ALA A 113 -11.33 11.12 9.89
C ALA A 113 -12.53 11.85 9.29
N ILE A 114 -12.36 12.38 8.07
CA ILE A 114 -13.43 13.06 7.33
C ILE A 114 -13.69 12.28 6.05
N GLY A 115 -14.97 12.21 5.67
CA GLY A 115 -15.40 11.59 4.42
C GLY A 115 -16.90 11.71 4.21
N ASN A 116 -17.38 11.09 3.12
CA ASN A 116 -18.77 11.15 2.71
C ASN A 116 -19.39 9.74 2.63
N PRO A 117 -19.54 9.04 3.78
CA PRO A 117 -20.05 7.67 3.78
C PRO A 117 -21.49 7.63 3.26
N MET A 118 -21.76 6.69 2.33
CA MET A 118 -23.10 6.41 1.79
C MET A 118 -23.84 7.62 1.21
N GLY A 119 -23.11 8.65 0.74
CA GLY A 119 -23.68 9.89 0.19
C GLY A 119 -24.27 10.81 1.27
N LEU A 120 -23.93 10.60 2.53
CA LEU A 120 -24.15 11.57 3.60
C LEU A 120 -23.03 12.59 3.51
N ASP A 121 -23.37 13.81 3.10
CA ASP A 121 -22.42 14.89 2.93
C ASP A 121 -21.77 15.23 4.27
N GLY A 122 -20.44 15.06 4.33
CA GLY A 122 -19.62 15.54 5.43
C GLY A 122 -19.78 14.79 6.76
N THR A 123 -19.24 13.60 6.87
CA THR A 123 -19.11 12.92 8.18
C THR A 123 -17.72 13.15 8.76
N ILE A 124 -17.66 13.54 10.03
CA ILE A 124 -16.43 13.60 10.82
C ILE A 124 -16.50 12.62 11.98
N THR A 125 -15.45 11.85 12.16
CA THR A 125 -15.26 11.01 13.35
C THR A 125 -13.94 11.36 14.00
N VAL A 126 -13.84 11.21 15.32
CA VAL A 126 -12.67 11.62 16.11
C VAL A 126 -12.17 10.43 16.90
N GLY A 127 -10.86 10.32 16.99
CA GLY A 127 -10.16 9.30 17.75
C GLY A 127 -8.72 9.68 17.99
N TYR A 128 -7.90 8.66 18.14
CA TYR A 128 -6.46 8.78 18.37
C TYR A 128 -5.68 7.89 17.41
N VAL A 129 -4.44 8.21 17.17
CA VAL A 129 -3.48 7.28 16.57
C VAL A 129 -3.23 6.16 17.58
N SER A 130 -3.67 4.96 17.26
CA SER A 130 -3.49 3.77 18.11
C SER A 130 -2.14 3.09 17.87
N GLY A 131 -1.52 3.36 16.71
CA GLY A 131 -0.21 2.83 16.34
C GLY A 131 0.19 3.25 14.94
N THR A 132 1.49 3.21 14.69
CA THR A 132 2.10 3.52 13.41
C THR A 132 2.91 2.33 12.92
N ASN A 133 3.42 2.41 11.69
CA ASN A 133 4.24 1.36 11.09
C ASN A 133 3.54 -0.01 11.13
N ARG A 134 2.25 -0.03 10.78
CA ARG A 134 1.46 -1.26 10.71
C ARG A 134 1.39 -1.77 9.28
N SER A 135 1.34 -3.08 9.14
CA SER A 135 1.10 -3.74 7.86
C SER A 135 -0.39 -3.95 7.62
N ASN A 136 -0.89 -3.49 6.49
CA ASN A 136 -2.30 -3.67 6.12
C ASN A 136 -2.41 -4.46 4.80
N PRO A 137 -2.97 -5.69 4.83
CA PRO A 137 -3.17 -6.49 3.62
C PRO A 137 -4.16 -5.84 2.64
N THR A 138 -3.83 -5.82 1.35
CA THR A 138 -4.68 -5.24 0.29
C THR A 138 -5.66 -6.24 -0.28
N GLY A 139 -5.77 -7.45 0.08
CA GLY A 139 -6.62 -8.45 -0.58
C GLY A 139 -6.13 -8.90 -1.97
N THR A 140 -5.12 -8.22 -2.54
CA THR A 140 -4.44 -8.58 -3.79
C THR A 140 -3.20 -9.43 -3.55
N GLY A 141 -2.95 -9.85 -2.30
CA GLY A 141 -1.74 -10.56 -1.89
C GLY A 141 -0.57 -9.65 -1.54
N PHE A 142 -0.76 -8.33 -1.61
CA PHE A 142 0.21 -7.33 -1.18
C PHE A 142 -0.19 -6.74 0.18
N THR A 143 0.79 -6.29 0.93
CA THR A 143 0.62 -5.64 2.22
C THR A 143 1.21 -4.24 2.15
N ILE A 144 0.43 -3.22 2.43
CA ILE A 144 0.92 -1.84 2.53
C ILE A 144 1.65 -1.71 3.86
N PRO A 145 2.95 -1.38 3.87
CA PRO A 145 3.67 -1.06 5.09
C PRO A 145 3.29 0.34 5.59
N GLU A 146 3.84 0.77 6.72
CA GLU A 146 3.72 2.15 7.21
C GLU A 146 2.27 2.64 7.38
N THR A 147 1.28 1.76 7.59
CA THR A 147 -0.08 2.25 7.81
C THR A 147 -0.28 2.77 9.24
N ILE A 148 -1.11 3.80 9.35
CA ILE A 148 -1.54 4.39 10.61
C ILE A 148 -2.78 3.66 11.09
N GLN A 149 -2.74 3.14 12.31
CA GLN A 149 -3.90 2.57 12.98
C GLN A 149 -4.57 3.65 13.83
N THR A 150 -5.90 3.76 13.76
CA THR A 150 -6.69 4.69 14.56
C THR A 150 -7.95 4.03 15.09
N ASP A 151 -8.48 4.53 16.22
CA ASP A 151 -9.79 4.20 16.76
C ASP A 151 -10.89 5.17 16.30
N ALA A 152 -10.54 6.22 15.54
CA ALA A 152 -11.53 7.01 14.82
C ALA A 152 -12.32 6.08 13.88
N ALA A 153 -13.65 6.20 13.87
CA ALA A 153 -14.49 5.31 13.08
C ALA A 153 -14.28 5.55 11.56
N VAL A 154 -13.56 4.65 10.91
CA VAL A 154 -13.35 4.64 9.45
C VAL A 154 -14.28 3.58 8.85
N ASN A 155 -15.38 4.02 8.26
CA ASN A 155 -16.41 3.17 7.66
C ASN A 155 -16.36 3.22 6.12
N PRO A 156 -17.01 2.28 5.40
CA PRO A 156 -17.19 2.36 3.96
C PRO A 156 -17.76 3.73 3.56
N GLY A 157 -17.09 4.40 2.62
CA GLY A 157 -17.36 5.77 2.21
C GLY A 157 -16.35 6.79 2.73
N ASN A 158 -15.69 6.54 3.87
CA ASN A 158 -14.55 7.36 4.32
C ASN A 158 -13.25 7.01 3.59
N SER A 159 -13.17 5.85 2.92
CA SER A 159 -12.00 5.46 2.11
C SER A 159 -11.64 6.56 1.11
N GLY A 160 -10.35 6.91 1.06
CA GLY A 160 -9.80 7.97 0.23
C GLY A 160 -9.88 9.37 0.83
N GLY A 161 -10.71 9.58 1.86
CA GLY A 161 -10.77 10.85 2.60
C GLY A 161 -9.57 11.01 3.55
N PRO A 162 -9.32 12.23 4.05
CA PRO A 162 -8.18 12.51 4.91
C PRO A 162 -8.40 12.03 6.35
N LEU A 163 -7.31 11.57 6.98
CA LEU A 163 -7.13 11.52 8.42
C LEU A 163 -6.34 12.75 8.83
N LEU A 164 -6.91 13.61 9.66
CA LEU A 164 -6.36 14.92 9.99
C LEU A 164 -5.94 15.01 11.45
N THR A 165 -4.88 15.75 11.73
CA THR A 165 -4.64 16.32 13.06
C THR A 165 -5.65 17.44 13.36
N LEU A 166 -5.70 17.92 14.61
CA LEU A 166 -6.66 18.98 14.96
C LEU A 166 -6.35 20.35 14.34
N ASP A 167 -5.15 20.56 13.84
CA ASP A 167 -4.76 21.78 13.10
C ASP A 167 -5.04 21.70 11.59
N GLY A 168 -5.61 20.57 11.11
CA GLY A 168 -6.01 20.39 9.73
C GLY A 168 -4.93 19.78 8.81
N THR A 169 -3.83 19.30 9.37
CA THR A 169 -2.78 18.61 8.59
C THR A 169 -3.17 17.15 8.34
N VAL A 170 -3.03 16.69 7.11
CA VAL A 170 -3.29 15.29 6.71
C VAL A 170 -2.16 14.41 7.22
N VAL A 171 -2.49 13.47 8.10
CA VAL A 171 -1.58 12.43 8.61
C VAL A 171 -1.89 11.05 8.02
N GLY A 172 -2.80 10.97 7.07
CA GLY A 172 -3.02 9.74 6.31
C GLY A 172 -4.23 9.81 5.39
N VAL A 173 -4.32 8.85 4.48
CA VAL A 173 -5.46 8.62 3.59
C VAL A 173 -6.27 7.46 4.15
N ASN A 174 -7.50 7.71 4.59
CA ASN A 174 -8.36 6.70 5.21
C ASN A 174 -8.56 5.50 4.29
N ARG A 175 -8.47 4.31 4.88
CA ARG A 175 -8.74 3.05 4.21
C ARG A 175 -9.67 2.20 5.07
N ALA A 176 -10.95 2.17 4.67
CA ALA A 176 -11.97 1.42 5.42
C ALA A 176 -11.72 -0.08 5.28
N LYS A 177 -11.02 -0.67 6.23
CA LYS A 177 -10.92 -2.12 6.41
C LYS A 177 -10.40 -2.42 7.82
N GLY A 178 -11.25 -3.04 8.61
CA GLY A 178 -10.93 -3.45 9.97
C GLY A 178 -12.20 -4.04 10.60
N GLY A 179 -12.04 -4.69 11.73
CA GLY A 179 -13.16 -5.04 12.60
C GLY A 179 -13.71 -3.80 13.31
N ASP A 180 -14.65 -4.01 14.21
CA ASP A 180 -15.22 -2.94 15.01
C ASP A 180 -14.10 -2.16 15.74
N SER A 181 -14.12 -0.82 15.60
CA SER A 181 -13.19 0.11 16.27
C SER A 181 -11.71 0.06 15.86
N ILE A 182 -11.39 -0.46 14.66
CA ILE A 182 -10.03 -0.40 14.10
C ILE A 182 -10.09 0.18 12.69
N GLY A 183 -9.63 1.42 12.53
CA GLY A 183 -9.41 2.09 11.26
C GLY A 183 -7.94 2.03 10.85
N PHE A 184 -7.69 2.07 9.56
CA PHE A 184 -6.36 2.24 8.99
C PHE A 184 -6.33 3.40 8.02
N ALA A 185 -5.17 4.06 7.92
CA ALA A 185 -4.89 5.06 6.93
C ALA A 185 -3.50 4.83 6.32
N ILE A 186 -3.34 5.16 5.04
CA ILE A 186 -2.05 5.15 4.35
C ILE A 186 -1.24 6.33 4.88
N ALA A 187 -0.04 6.07 5.36
CA ALA A 187 0.78 7.06 6.05
C ALA A 187 1.21 8.22 5.14
N PRO A 188 1.44 9.42 5.71
CA PRO A 188 1.85 10.61 4.94
C PRO A 188 3.19 10.41 4.24
N VAL A 189 4.14 9.66 4.79
CA VAL A 189 5.41 9.34 4.13
C VAL A 189 5.21 8.58 2.81
N ILE A 190 4.19 7.71 2.72
CA ILE A 190 3.82 7.03 1.47
C ILE A 190 3.13 8.02 0.52
N VAL A 191 2.23 8.86 1.01
CA VAL A 191 1.54 9.87 0.20
C VAL A 191 2.56 10.80 -0.46
N ASN A 192 3.50 11.34 0.32
CA ASN A 192 4.55 12.24 -0.16
C ASN A 192 5.51 11.58 -1.16
N ARG A 193 5.73 10.27 -1.04
CA ARG A 193 6.60 9.51 -1.95
C ARG A 193 5.89 9.15 -3.26
N VAL A 194 4.63 8.77 -3.20
CA VAL A 194 3.91 8.14 -4.31
C VAL A 194 3.12 9.16 -5.15
N VAL A 195 2.40 10.06 -4.49
CA VAL A 195 1.47 10.97 -5.19
C VAL A 195 2.18 11.86 -6.23
N PRO A 196 3.36 12.45 -5.98
CA PRO A 196 4.07 13.23 -7.00
C PRO A 196 4.40 12.43 -8.26
N GLU A 197 4.79 11.15 -8.13
CA GLU A 197 5.05 10.28 -9.27
C GLU A 197 3.75 9.91 -10.02
N LEU A 198 2.64 9.70 -9.30
CA LEU A 198 1.34 9.47 -9.94
C LEU A 198 0.87 10.69 -10.75
N VAL A 199 1.16 11.91 -10.26
CA VAL A 199 0.87 13.16 -10.99
C VAL A 199 1.73 13.27 -12.24
N ALA A 200 3.03 12.99 -12.13
CA ALA A 200 3.99 13.20 -13.22
C ALA A 200 3.93 12.09 -14.29
N GLU A 201 3.84 10.83 -13.87
CA GLU A 201 4.05 9.65 -14.70
C GLU A 201 2.79 8.76 -14.84
N GLY A 202 1.74 9.06 -14.09
CA GLY A 202 0.51 8.23 -14.05
C GLY A 202 0.65 6.91 -13.30
N SER A 203 1.86 6.58 -12.84
CA SER A 203 2.14 5.32 -12.14
C SER A 203 3.36 5.47 -11.23
N PHE A 204 3.44 4.64 -10.20
CA PHE A 204 4.57 4.59 -9.28
C PHE A 204 5.48 3.39 -9.57
N ALA A 205 6.79 3.63 -9.68
CA ALA A 205 7.80 2.60 -9.89
C ALA A 205 8.42 2.20 -8.53
N ALA A 206 7.86 1.17 -7.89
CA ALA A 206 8.34 0.69 -6.60
C ALA A 206 9.62 -0.14 -6.75
N ALA A 207 10.61 0.11 -5.89
CA ALA A 207 11.80 -0.73 -5.77
C ALA A 207 11.44 -2.16 -5.35
N TYR A 208 12.16 -3.15 -5.88
CA TYR A 208 11.88 -4.56 -5.67
C TYR A 208 13.14 -5.39 -5.50
N LEU A 209 13.24 -6.10 -4.38
CA LEU A 209 14.36 -7.01 -4.10
C LEU A 209 14.17 -8.39 -4.76
N ASN A 210 12.96 -8.70 -5.24
CA ASN A 210 12.59 -9.96 -5.86
C ASN A 210 12.88 -11.20 -4.99
N VAL A 211 12.54 -11.09 -3.70
CA VAL A 211 12.63 -12.20 -2.74
C VAL A 211 11.29 -12.44 -2.06
N ARG A 212 11.09 -13.66 -1.59
CA ARG A 212 10.03 -13.98 -0.64
C ARG A 212 10.65 -14.23 0.73
N THR A 213 10.21 -13.51 1.73
CA THR A 213 10.75 -13.55 3.08
C THR A 213 9.70 -13.95 4.11
N ILE A 214 10.18 -14.39 5.27
CA ILE A 214 9.39 -14.55 6.49
C ILE A 214 10.20 -13.99 7.67
N ASP A 215 9.51 -13.51 8.68
CA ASP A 215 10.16 -13.02 9.90
C ASP A 215 10.84 -14.16 10.66
N VAL A 216 12.00 -13.87 11.25
CA VAL A 216 12.72 -14.83 12.10
C VAL A 216 12.05 -14.90 13.48
N SER A 217 10.98 -15.69 13.57
CA SER A 217 10.35 -16.04 14.85
C SER A 217 11.20 -17.04 15.65
N PRO A 218 10.92 -17.29 16.96
CA PRO A 218 11.63 -18.29 17.73
C PRO A 218 11.65 -19.69 17.08
N THR A 219 10.57 -20.10 16.43
CA THR A 219 10.49 -21.37 15.71
C THR A 219 11.36 -21.38 14.45
N VAL A 220 11.42 -20.25 13.73
CA VAL A 220 12.29 -20.11 12.55
C VAL A 220 13.76 -20.08 12.99
N ALA A 221 14.09 -19.39 14.07
CA ALA A 221 15.44 -19.35 14.62
C ALA A 221 15.90 -20.77 15.05
N GLU A 222 15.05 -21.51 15.79
CA GLU A 222 15.33 -22.90 16.19
C GLU A 222 15.61 -23.81 14.98
N ALA A 223 14.76 -23.72 13.93
CA ALA A 223 14.90 -24.54 12.73
C ALA A 223 16.17 -24.24 11.94
N ASN A 224 16.64 -22.99 11.96
CA ASN A 224 17.82 -22.52 11.22
C ASN A 224 19.08 -22.41 12.09
N SER A 225 19.05 -22.87 13.36
CA SER A 225 20.16 -22.78 14.31
C SER A 225 20.71 -21.36 14.47
N LEU A 226 19.82 -20.40 14.58
CA LEU A 226 20.14 -18.98 14.81
C LEU A 226 20.16 -18.71 16.33
N ASP A 227 21.10 -17.88 16.77
CA ASP A 227 21.29 -17.56 18.18
C ASP A 227 20.23 -16.60 18.72
N ASP A 228 19.60 -15.82 17.84
CA ASP A 228 18.58 -14.82 18.18
C ASP A 228 17.42 -14.80 17.18
N THR A 229 16.37 -14.08 17.56
CA THR A 229 15.26 -13.69 16.68
C THR A 229 15.53 -12.29 16.16
N GLY A 230 15.12 -12.02 14.95
CA GLY A 230 15.28 -10.73 14.28
C GLY A 230 15.88 -10.90 12.89
N GLY A 231 15.47 -10.02 12.01
CA GLY A 231 15.75 -10.16 10.59
C GLY A 231 14.68 -10.96 9.85
N VAL A 232 14.89 -11.12 8.57
CA VAL A 232 13.99 -11.82 7.66
C VAL A 232 14.72 -12.96 6.96
N LEU A 233 14.16 -14.17 7.04
CA LEU A 233 14.66 -15.34 6.33
C LEU A 233 14.22 -15.29 4.88
N VAL A 234 15.16 -15.34 3.95
CA VAL A 234 14.89 -15.44 2.50
C VAL A 234 14.44 -16.87 2.20
N VAL A 235 13.16 -17.03 1.94
CA VAL A 235 12.55 -18.32 1.60
C VAL A 235 12.77 -18.66 0.14
N ASP A 236 12.68 -17.66 -0.73
CA ASP A 236 12.85 -17.80 -2.18
C ASP A 236 13.56 -16.54 -2.71
N ALA A 237 14.60 -16.74 -3.50
CA ALA A 237 15.30 -15.67 -4.19
C ALA A 237 15.02 -15.80 -5.68
N GLY A 238 14.44 -14.76 -6.29
CA GLY A 238 14.22 -14.70 -7.72
C GLY A 238 15.54 -14.68 -8.50
N ARG A 239 15.51 -15.00 -9.77
CA ARG A 239 16.71 -15.17 -10.62
C ARG A 239 17.69 -13.99 -10.61
N GLU A 240 17.20 -12.78 -10.41
CA GLU A 240 18.05 -11.58 -10.36
C GLU A 240 18.73 -11.41 -8.99
N SER A 241 18.06 -11.84 -7.91
CA SER A 241 18.59 -11.83 -6.55
C SER A 241 19.46 -13.06 -6.22
N ASP A 242 19.32 -14.16 -6.97
CA ASP A 242 20.00 -15.45 -6.76
C ASP A 242 21.55 -15.38 -6.73
N ARG A 243 22.13 -14.29 -7.25
CA ARG A 243 23.59 -14.13 -7.25
C ARG A 243 24.14 -13.68 -5.91
N THR A 244 23.34 -12.94 -5.15
CA THR A 244 23.74 -12.35 -3.86
C THR A 244 23.02 -13.04 -2.70
N LEU A 245 21.70 -13.24 -2.80
CA LEU A 245 20.87 -13.83 -1.76
C LEU A 245 20.56 -15.31 -2.06
N ARG A 246 20.56 -16.14 -1.03
CA ARG A 246 20.19 -17.56 -1.11
C ARG A 246 18.83 -17.77 -0.48
N GLY A 247 17.93 -18.40 -1.24
CA GLY A 247 16.67 -18.93 -0.71
C GLY A 247 16.88 -20.22 0.09
N CYS A 248 15.84 -20.63 0.82
CA CYS A 248 15.80 -21.91 1.52
C CYS A 248 15.83 -23.08 0.52
N ASP A 249 16.63 -24.10 0.82
CA ASP A 249 16.76 -25.33 0.03
C ASP A 249 16.08 -26.53 0.68
N ARG A 250 15.67 -26.42 1.94
CA ARG A 250 15.09 -27.49 2.76
C ARG A 250 13.97 -26.97 3.63
N ALA A 251 13.23 -27.90 4.23
CA ALA A 251 12.31 -27.61 5.32
C ALA A 251 12.53 -28.64 6.45
N LEU A 252 12.49 -28.18 7.69
CA LEU A 252 12.53 -29.01 8.88
C LEU A 252 11.19 -28.98 9.59
N ARG A 253 10.80 -30.09 10.18
CA ARG A 253 9.59 -30.17 11.00
C ARG A 253 9.89 -29.83 12.44
N VAL A 254 9.47 -28.64 12.88
CA VAL A 254 9.63 -28.16 14.26
C VAL A 254 8.25 -28.02 14.88
N ARG A 255 8.01 -28.69 16.02
CA ARG A 255 6.74 -28.65 16.76
C ARG A 255 5.50 -28.91 15.86
N GLY A 256 5.63 -29.85 14.90
CA GLY A 256 4.55 -30.23 14.00
C GLY A 256 4.34 -29.32 12.79
N ARG A 257 5.11 -28.24 12.63
CA ARG A 257 5.05 -27.31 11.51
C ARG A 257 6.27 -27.48 10.59
N GLU A 258 6.07 -27.41 9.29
CA GLU A 258 7.17 -27.33 8.33
C GLU A 258 7.71 -25.90 8.29
N VAL A 259 9.00 -25.76 8.53
CA VAL A 259 9.73 -24.48 8.59
C VAL A 259 10.82 -24.50 7.52
N PRO A 260 10.84 -23.52 6.59
CA PRO A 260 11.90 -23.41 5.59
C PRO A 260 13.26 -23.14 6.26
N THR A 261 14.32 -23.75 5.69
CA THR A 261 15.68 -23.67 6.24
C THR A 261 16.75 -23.58 5.17
N GLY A 262 17.92 -23.04 5.55
CA GLY A 262 19.11 -22.95 4.71
C GLY A 262 19.23 -21.67 3.90
N GLY A 263 18.23 -20.80 3.97
CA GLY A 263 18.27 -19.48 3.34
C GLY A 263 19.08 -18.45 4.12
N ASP A 264 19.37 -17.34 3.49
CA ASP A 264 20.00 -16.19 4.12
C ASP A 264 19.02 -15.49 5.08
N VAL A 265 19.58 -14.84 6.10
CA VAL A 265 18.81 -13.92 6.96
C VAL A 265 19.30 -12.51 6.73
N VAL A 266 18.44 -11.65 6.20
CA VAL A 266 18.73 -10.21 6.08
C VAL A 266 18.42 -9.55 7.41
N VAL A 267 19.42 -8.89 8.00
CA VAL A 267 19.35 -8.21 9.30
C VAL A 267 19.60 -6.72 9.21
N GLY A 268 19.96 -6.21 8.01
CA GLY A 268 20.15 -4.79 7.76
C GLY A 268 19.99 -4.46 6.29
N VAL A 269 19.59 -3.22 6.00
CA VAL A 269 19.54 -2.60 4.68
C VAL A 269 20.05 -1.17 4.80
N ALA A 270 21.06 -0.81 3.99
CA ALA A 270 21.81 0.43 4.16
C ALA A 270 22.29 0.60 5.63
N ASP A 271 21.98 1.72 6.26
CA ASP A 271 22.28 2.01 7.66
C ASP A 271 21.22 1.55 8.67
N ARG A 272 20.14 0.89 8.18
CA ARG A 272 19.00 0.46 8.99
C ARG A 272 19.07 -1.00 9.40
N THR A 273 18.74 -1.27 10.67
CA THR A 273 18.48 -2.64 11.14
C THR A 273 17.13 -3.12 10.59
N VAL A 274 17.11 -4.35 10.07
CA VAL A 274 15.89 -5.05 9.63
C VAL A 274 15.54 -6.11 10.66
N ARG A 275 14.36 -6.00 11.29
CA ARG A 275 13.83 -6.95 12.28
C ARG A 275 12.66 -7.75 11.73
N SER A 276 11.98 -7.23 10.69
CA SER A 276 10.78 -7.84 10.11
C SER A 276 10.71 -7.58 8.60
N THR A 277 9.89 -8.38 7.92
CA THR A 277 9.56 -8.17 6.50
C THR A 277 8.93 -6.80 6.26
N GLU A 278 8.20 -6.29 7.25
CA GLU A 278 7.58 -4.97 7.22
C GLU A 278 8.64 -3.86 7.14
N GLU A 279 9.66 -3.89 8.01
CA GLU A 279 10.74 -2.89 8.02
C GLU A 279 11.53 -2.91 6.70
N LEU A 280 11.81 -4.10 6.14
CA LEU A 280 12.44 -4.22 4.83
C LEU A 280 11.56 -3.65 3.71
N THR A 281 10.27 -3.97 3.72
CA THR A 281 9.33 -3.48 2.70
C THR A 281 9.11 -1.98 2.82
N SER A 282 9.08 -1.44 4.04
CA SER A 282 9.00 -0.01 4.31
C SER A 282 10.18 0.73 3.66
N TYR A 283 11.42 0.30 3.93
CA TYR A 283 12.61 0.89 3.31
C TYR A 283 12.53 0.88 1.78
N LEU A 284 12.19 -0.27 1.18
CA LEU A 284 12.09 -0.40 -0.28
C LEU A 284 11.03 0.52 -0.89
N LEU A 285 9.94 0.79 -0.16
CA LEU A 285 8.86 1.64 -0.65
C LEU A 285 9.15 3.12 -0.48
N THR A 286 9.76 3.52 0.65
CA THR A 286 9.87 4.93 1.04
C THR A 286 11.22 5.56 0.72
N GLU A 287 12.30 4.77 0.60
CA GLU A 287 13.66 5.30 0.53
C GLU A 287 14.46 4.80 -0.68
N ALA A 288 13.97 3.77 -1.36
CA ALA A 288 14.67 3.19 -2.50
C ALA A 288 13.94 3.40 -3.82
N ALA A 289 14.68 3.39 -4.91
CA ALA A 289 14.16 3.43 -6.27
C ALA A 289 14.65 2.22 -7.09
N PRO A 290 13.92 1.83 -8.15
CA PRO A 290 14.43 0.84 -9.09
C PRO A 290 15.77 1.27 -9.69
N GLY A 291 16.74 0.33 -9.73
CA GLY A 291 18.09 0.58 -10.19
C GLY A 291 19.08 0.98 -9.10
N ASP A 292 18.63 1.31 -7.90
CA ASP A 292 19.52 1.58 -6.78
C ASP A 292 20.33 0.35 -6.39
N SER A 293 21.59 0.57 -6.02
CA SER A 293 22.43 -0.45 -5.40
C SER A 293 22.41 -0.24 -3.89
N VAL A 294 21.88 -1.20 -3.16
CA VAL A 294 21.76 -1.13 -1.70
C VAL A 294 22.62 -2.19 -1.02
N GLU A 295 23.25 -1.81 0.08
CA GLU A 295 24.00 -2.74 0.93
C GLU A 295 23.03 -3.49 1.86
N LEU A 296 23.14 -4.82 1.84
CA LEU A 296 22.40 -5.70 2.77
C LEU A 296 23.38 -6.32 3.76
N THR A 297 23.03 -6.25 5.04
CA THR A 297 23.72 -7.04 6.07
C THR A 297 23.05 -8.41 6.16
N ILE A 298 23.82 -9.45 5.85
CA ILE A 298 23.34 -10.83 5.65
C ILE A 298 23.98 -11.75 6.64
N ARG A 299 23.20 -12.63 7.27
CA ARG A 299 23.69 -13.79 8.03
C ARG A 299 23.54 -15.04 7.19
N ARG A 300 24.64 -15.81 7.05
CA ARG A 300 24.70 -17.06 6.30
C ARG A 300 25.66 -18.04 6.99
N GLY A 301 25.16 -19.20 7.40
CA GLY A 301 26.01 -20.25 7.98
C GLY A 301 26.82 -19.82 9.21
N GLY A 302 26.25 -18.96 10.08
CA GLY A 302 26.91 -18.43 11.28
C GLY A 302 27.83 -17.22 11.04
N ALA A 303 28.06 -16.82 9.78
CA ALA A 303 28.82 -15.60 9.45
C ALA A 303 27.88 -14.43 9.13
N THR A 304 28.29 -13.22 9.49
CA THR A 304 27.64 -11.97 9.09
C THR A 304 28.56 -11.21 8.13
N PHE A 305 28.03 -10.76 7.01
CA PHE A 305 28.74 -9.98 6.00
C PHE A 305 27.81 -8.97 5.33
N VAL A 306 28.40 -8.01 4.63
CA VAL A 306 27.66 -7.04 3.83
C VAL A 306 27.86 -7.36 2.35
N ASP A 307 26.80 -7.28 1.58
CA ASP A 307 26.84 -7.46 0.12
C ASP A 307 25.87 -6.48 -0.55
N SER A 308 26.19 -6.07 -1.77
CA SER A 308 25.40 -5.11 -2.52
C SER A 308 24.44 -5.79 -3.49
N VAL A 309 23.19 -5.32 -3.52
CA VAL A 309 22.15 -5.79 -4.43
C VAL A 309 21.60 -4.62 -5.23
N THR A 310 21.48 -4.78 -6.55
CA THR A 310 20.76 -3.83 -7.40
C THR A 310 19.27 -4.15 -7.34
N LEU A 311 18.46 -3.15 -6.99
CA LEU A 311 17.02 -3.28 -6.90
C LEU A 311 16.38 -3.23 -8.30
N GLY A 312 15.44 -4.14 -8.55
CA GLY A 312 14.60 -4.11 -9.74
C GLY A 312 13.38 -3.22 -9.57
N GLU A 313 12.55 -3.15 -10.62
CA GLU A 313 11.21 -2.58 -10.54
C GLU A 313 10.22 -3.69 -10.18
N ARG A 314 9.30 -3.41 -9.25
CA ARG A 314 8.24 -4.34 -8.88
C ARG A 314 7.30 -4.57 -10.07
N PRO A 315 7.02 -5.86 -10.45
CA PRO A 315 6.09 -6.17 -11.53
C PRO A 315 4.69 -5.61 -11.24
N ARG A 316 4.07 -4.94 -12.20
CA ARG A 316 2.71 -4.43 -12.07
C ARG A 316 1.70 -5.57 -11.98
N PRO A 317 0.65 -5.46 -11.12
CA PRO A 317 -0.40 -6.46 -11.06
C PRO A 317 -1.06 -6.61 -12.43
N GLY A 318 -1.10 -7.85 -12.98
CA GLY A 318 -1.65 -8.13 -14.30
C GLY A 318 -0.64 -8.20 -15.44
N SER A 319 0.60 -7.75 -15.29
CA SER A 319 1.68 -8.03 -16.22
C SER A 319 2.10 -9.51 -16.06
N ARG A 320 1.60 -10.39 -16.91
CA ARG A 320 2.15 -11.76 -17.01
C ARG A 320 3.60 -11.63 -17.45
N SER A 321 4.55 -12.00 -16.59
CA SER A 321 5.91 -12.26 -17.03
C SER A 321 5.81 -13.27 -18.17
N GLN A 322 6.24 -12.88 -19.37
CA GLN A 322 6.45 -13.81 -20.47
C GLN A 322 7.65 -14.70 -20.10
N SER A 323 7.46 -15.63 -19.18
CA SER A 323 8.37 -16.74 -19.02
C SER A 323 8.18 -17.60 -20.27
N SER A 324 9.13 -17.50 -21.19
CA SER A 324 9.26 -18.35 -22.37
C SER A 324 9.48 -19.80 -21.93
N GLY A 325 8.40 -20.47 -21.54
CA GLY A 325 8.34 -21.90 -21.43
C GLY A 325 8.33 -22.50 -22.83
N ARG A 326 9.51 -22.74 -23.42
CA ARG A 326 9.65 -23.68 -24.53
C ARG A 326 9.27 -25.05 -23.99
N GLY A 327 7.98 -25.36 -23.99
CA GLY A 327 7.46 -26.70 -23.79
C GLY A 327 7.93 -27.57 -24.92
N ARG A 328 8.82 -28.52 -24.63
CA ARG A 328 9.13 -29.63 -25.51
C ARG A 328 7.83 -30.38 -25.83
N ARG A 329 7.35 -30.22 -27.08
CA ARG A 329 6.31 -31.09 -27.63
C ARG A 329 6.92 -32.48 -27.80
N GLY A 330 6.59 -33.42 -26.93
CA GLY A 330 6.83 -34.83 -27.12
C GLY A 330 6.01 -35.36 -28.30
N PRO A 331 6.51 -36.39 -29.03
CA PRO A 331 5.89 -36.91 -30.25
C PRO A 331 4.55 -37.58 -29.89
N ARG A 332 3.49 -37.17 -30.60
CA ARG A 332 2.17 -37.83 -30.57
C ARG A 332 2.31 -39.25 -31.09
N ARG A 333 2.16 -40.26 -30.25
CA ARG A 333 1.92 -41.65 -30.67
C ARG A 333 0.54 -41.75 -31.32
N ARG A 334 0.52 -42.10 -32.61
CA ARG A 334 -0.70 -42.57 -33.32
C ARG A 334 -1.03 -43.95 -32.77
N GLY A 335 -2.18 -44.12 -32.15
CA GLY A 335 -2.78 -45.41 -31.85
C GLY A 335 -3.56 -45.91 -33.08
N PRO A 336 -3.69 -47.25 -33.29
CA PRO A 336 -4.27 -47.83 -34.49
C PRO A 336 -5.80 -47.75 -34.52
N MET A 337 -6.35 -47.50 -35.69
CA MET A 337 -7.77 -47.64 -36.01
C MET A 337 -8.21 -49.10 -35.81
N ALA A 338 -9.27 -49.33 -35.03
CA ALA A 338 -10.00 -50.57 -35.03
C ALA A 338 -11.29 -50.38 -35.86
N ASN A 339 -11.33 -51.03 -36.99
CA ASN A 339 -12.56 -51.36 -37.74
C ASN A 339 -13.34 -52.39 -36.93
N ALA A 340 -14.69 -52.24 -36.83
CA ALA A 340 -15.62 -53.34 -37.03
C ALA A 340 -17.07 -52.86 -36.83
N ARG A 341 -17.84 -53.01 -37.90
CA ARG A 341 -19.23 -53.45 -38.07
C ARG A 341 -20.33 -52.77 -37.25
#